data_28ab965b44f5c1acbe7822852c3e73a0
#
_entry.id   28ab965b44f5c1acbe7822852c3e73a0
#
_cell.length_a   1.000
_cell.length_b   1.000
_cell.length_c   1.000
_cell.angle_alpha   90.00
_cell.angle_beta   90.00
_cell.angle_gamma   90.00
#
_symmetry.space_group_name_H-M   'P 1'
#
loop_
_entity.id
_entity.type
_entity.pdbx_description
1 polymer ?
#
loop_
_entity_poly.entity_id
_entity_poly.type
_entity_poly.pdbx_seq_one_letter_code
_entity_poly.pdbx_strand_id
1 'polypeptide(L)'
;PDNWSWVQNYNDISAPKEQWAANGLVNYMWHWNVPNSKADWDNGVNNYNFDGYAFYCDKTSFDIREALKEGTWQHDFIMKDIEEVAGYLQLLENENIPVIWRPLHEAAGNYGLYEGGGSGAWFWWGRYGAEPCKQLWRLLYDQLVNVHGLDNLIWVWTVDVVPTIPYAQERNLDWYPGDEYVDILGVDIYETNTDAKTRQYQALVDLTKGKKLVTVSECGNIPDPAKNMEAGNKWSWFMVWCNSDSNGNIVLTPSDANFKLNTSDYWKKVISSPYVMNREDMPDLSF
;
A
#
# COMPACT_ATOMS: atom_id res chain seq x y z
N PRO A 1 -19.16 -4.65 -1.74
CA PRO A 1 -17.91 -4.16 -1.20
C PRO A 1 -17.67 -4.91 0.09
N ASP A 2 -16.50 -5.48 0.21
CA ASP A 2 -16.06 -5.99 1.49
C ASP A 2 -15.99 -4.79 2.40
N ASN A 3 -16.96 -4.67 3.28
CA ASN A 3 -17.11 -3.53 4.19
C ASN A 3 -15.96 -3.57 5.18
N TRP A 4 -14.86 -2.96 4.81
CA TRP A 4 -13.81 -2.62 5.72
C TRP A 4 -14.35 -1.52 6.64
N SER A 5 -15.10 -1.93 7.66
CA SER A 5 -15.91 -1.04 8.48
C SER A 5 -15.13 -0.26 9.54
N TRP A 6 -13.81 -0.38 9.57
CA TRP A 6 -13.00 0.25 10.61
C TRP A 6 -12.62 1.71 10.34
N VAL A 7 -12.69 2.21 9.10
CA VAL A 7 -12.51 3.62 8.81
C VAL A 7 -13.76 4.13 8.12
N GLN A 8 -14.64 4.78 8.86
CA GLN A 8 -15.92 5.28 8.35
C GLN A 8 -15.96 6.79 8.18
N ASN A 9 -14.97 7.51 8.71
CA ASN A 9 -14.94 8.97 8.66
C ASN A 9 -13.50 9.48 8.51
N TYR A 10 -13.07 9.72 7.30
CA TYR A 10 -11.73 10.25 7.02
C TYR A 10 -11.55 11.73 7.43
N ASN A 11 -12.63 12.43 7.78
CA ASN A 11 -12.54 13.76 8.38
C ASN A 11 -12.17 13.70 9.88
N ASP A 12 -12.26 12.56 10.52
CA ASP A 12 -11.80 12.36 11.89
C ASP A 12 -10.32 11.94 11.88
N ILE A 13 -9.46 12.90 12.13
CA ILE A 13 -8.01 12.70 12.21
C ILE A 13 -7.49 12.56 13.65
N SER A 14 -8.35 12.24 14.62
CA SER A 14 -7.95 12.09 16.03
C SER A 14 -6.90 11.00 16.22
N ALA A 15 -7.09 9.82 15.60
CA ALA A 15 -6.13 8.70 15.71
C ALA A 15 -4.75 9.03 15.12
N PRO A 16 -4.60 9.56 13.90
CA PRO A 16 -3.28 9.98 13.41
C PRO A 16 -2.65 11.11 14.23
N LYS A 17 -3.44 12.05 14.77
CA LYS A 17 -2.92 13.08 15.68
C LYS A 17 -2.36 12.47 16.97
N GLU A 18 -3.06 11.54 17.58
CA GLU A 18 -2.59 10.82 18.77
C GLU A 18 -1.31 10.01 18.46
N GLN A 19 -1.29 9.33 17.30
CA GLN A 19 -0.13 8.56 16.86
C GLN A 19 1.11 9.45 16.67
N TRP A 20 0.94 10.58 15.98
CA TRP A 20 2.00 11.54 15.75
C TRP A 20 2.49 12.21 17.05
N ALA A 21 1.56 12.65 17.89
CA ALA A 21 1.88 13.23 19.20
C ALA A 21 2.60 12.24 20.14
N ALA A 22 2.40 10.93 19.92
CA ALA A 22 3.12 9.89 20.64
C ALA A 22 4.46 9.49 19.95
N ASN A 23 4.98 10.33 19.06
CA ASN A 23 6.20 10.08 18.28
C ASN A 23 6.12 8.84 17.37
N GLY A 24 4.94 8.53 16.85
CA GLY A 24 4.70 7.41 15.95
C GLY A 24 4.47 7.86 14.52
N LEU A 25 4.90 7.06 13.56
CA LEU A 25 4.69 7.34 12.14
C LEU A 25 3.22 7.10 11.73
N VAL A 26 2.72 7.93 10.84
CA VAL A 26 1.36 7.80 10.26
C VAL A 26 1.48 7.22 8.86
N ASN A 27 0.79 6.13 8.60
CA ASN A 27 0.79 5.45 7.31
C ASN A 27 -0.64 5.31 6.79
N TYR A 28 -0.87 5.75 5.56
CA TYR A 28 -2.12 5.60 4.86
C TYR A 28 -1.93 4.80 3.58
N MET A 29 -2.84 3.86 3.37
CA MET A 29 -2.96 3.07 2.15
C MET A 29 -4.35 3.28 1.56
N TRP A 30 -4.46 3.25 0.24
CA TRP A 30 -5.72 3.46 -0.44
C TRP A 30 -6.14 2.23 -1.25
N HIS A 31 -7.17 1.52 -0.77
CA HIS A 31 -7.91 0.56 -1.59
C HIS A 31 -8.96 1.33 -2.41
N TRP A 32 -8.55 1.78 -3.56
CA TRP A 32 -9.34 2.67 -4.41
C TRP A 32 -10.53 1.94 -5.04
N ASN A 33 -11.70 2.07 -4.43
CA ASN A 33 -12.95 1.56 -4.98
C ASN A 33 -13.40 2.42 -6.15
N VAL A 34 -13.77 1.78 -7.25
CA VAL A 34 -14.29 2.44 -8.45
C VAL A 34 -15.66 1.89 -8.83
N PRO A 35 -16.54 2.69 -9.42
CA PRO A 35 -17.85 2.21 -9.88
C PRO A 35 -17.70 1.26 -11.06
N ASN A 36 -18.54 0.23 -11.11
CA ASN A 36 -18.53 -0.73 -12.21
C ASN A 36 -19.12 -0.14 -13.50
N SER A 37 -19.97 0.86 -13.38
CA SER A 37 -20.60 1.56 -14.51
C SER A 37 -20.87 3.03 -14.19
N LYS A 38 -21.18 3.82 -15.23
CA LYS A 38 -21.65 5.20 -15.04
C LYS A 38 -22.93 5.26 -14.19
N ALA A 39 -23.80 4.27 -14.32
CA ALA A 39 -25.02 4.21 -13.52
C ALA A 39 -24.73 3.96 -12.04
N ASP A 40 -23.73 3.13 -11.72
CA ASP A 40 -23.29 2.91 -10.35
C ASP A 40 -22.67 4.19 -9.76
N TRP A 41 -21.88 4.94 -10.54
CA TRP A 41 -21.38 6.24 -10.12
C TRP A 41 -22.53 7.21 -9.78
N ASP A 42 -23.47 7.36 -10.70
CA ASP A 42 -24.64 8.24 -10.51
C ASP A 42 -25.45 7.81 -9.27
N ASN A 43 -25.57 6.51 -9.03
CA ASN A 43 -26.27 5.96 -7.88
C ASN A 43 -25.50 6.25 -6.57
N GLY A 44 -24.16 6.12 -6.56
CA GLY A 44 -23.30 6.50 -5.44
C GLY A 44 -23.46 7.97 -5.10
N VAL A 45 -23.38 8.86 -6.08
CA VAL A 45 -23.49 10.31 -5.88
C VAL A 45 -24.88 10.73 -5.42
N ASN A 46 -25.96 10.19 -6.01
CA ASN A 46 -27.32 10.66 -5.76
C ASN A 46 -28.00 9.97 -4.57
N ASN A 47 -27.64 8.72 -4.28
CA ASN A 47 -28.33 7.88 -3.31
C ASN A 47 -27.43 7.33 -2.20
N TYR A 48 -26.14 7.67 -2.18
CA TYR A 48 -25.13 7.09 -1.26
C TYR A 48 -25.13 5.55 -1.30
N ASN A 49 -25.42 4.97 -2.49
CA ASN A 49 -25.37 3.52 -2.68
C ASN A 49 -24.13 3.14 -3.49
N PHE A 50 -23.20 2.46 -2.83
CA PHE A 50 -21.89 2.04 -3.35
C PHE A 50 -21.82 0.53 -3.62
N ASP A 51 -22.96 -0.17 -3.71
CA ASP A 51 -23.00 -1.63 -3.95
C ASP A 51 -22.32 -2.03 -5.28
N GLY A 52 -22.32 -1.12 -6.27
CA GLY A 52 -21.63 -1.29 -7.55
C GLY A 52 -20.16 -0.87 -7.57
N TYR A 53 -19.53 -0.60 -6.42
CA TYR A 53 -18.13 -0.19 -6.34
C TYR A 53 -17.23 -1.34 -5.90
N ALA A 54 -16.04 -1.43 -6.49
CA ALA A 54 -15.05 -2.42 -6.10
C ALA A 54 -13.63 -1.95 -6.44
N PHE A 55 -12.65 -2.48 -5.73
CA PHE A 55 -11.23 -2.32 -6.08
C PHE A 55 -10.65 -3.59 -6.73
N TYR A 56 -11.28 -4.75 -6.53
CA TYR A 56 -10.85 -5.99 -7.16
C TYR A 56 -11.14 -6.00 -8.65
N CYS A 57 -10.16 -6.45 -9.42
CA CYS A 57 -10.21 -6.50 -10.88
C CYS A 57 -11.36 -7.35 -11.44
N ASP A 58 -11.69 -8.46 -10.76
CA ASP A 58 -12.79 -9.37 -11.17
C ASP A 58 -14.18 -8.83 -10.81
N LYS A 59 -14.26 -7.79 -9.99
CA LYS A 59 -15.51 -7.19 -9.50
C LYS A 59 -15.90 -5.90 -10.21
N THR A 60 -15.04 -5.35 -11.05
CA THR A 60 -15.32 -4.12 -11.79
C THR A 60 -14.88 -4.22 -13.24
N SER A 61 -15.58 -3.54 -14.12
CA SER A 61 -15.20 -3.33 -15.52
C SER A 61 -14.52 -1.98 -15.77
N PHE A 62 -14.20 -1.24 -14.70
CA PHE A 62 -13.55 0.06 -14.80
C PHE A 62 -12.26 -0.01 -15.60
N ASP A 63 -12.11 0.86 -16.60
CA ASP A 63 -10.96 0.84 -17.51
C ASP A 63 -10.03 2.01 -17.22
N ILE A 64 -8.85 1.72 -16.68
CA ILE A 64 -7.81 2.71 -16.40
C ILE A 64 -7.42 3.52 -17.63
N ARG A 65 -7.49 2.93 -18.83
CA ARG A 65 -7.13 3.61 -20.08
C ARG A 65 -8.17 4.68 -20.48
N GLU A 66 -9.43 4.46 -20.12
CA GLU A 66 -10.46 5.47 -20.25
C GLU A 66 -10.37 6.51 -19.13
N ALA A 67 -10.01 6.08 -17.90
CA ALA A 67 -9.77 7.01 -16.79
C ALA A 67 -8.62 8.00 -17.05
N LEU A 68 -7.66 7.63 -17.88
CA LEU A 68 -6.56 8.51 -18.30
C LEU A 68 -6.91 9.44 -19.47
N LYS A 69 -8.13 9.38 -20.00
CA LYS A 69 -8.57 10.23 -21.13
C LYS A 69 -9.57 11.27 -20.65
N GLU A 70 -9.23 12.54 -20.80
CA GLU A 70 -10.16 13.64 -20.56
C GLU A 70 -11.46 13.49 -21.34
N GLY A 71 -12.58 13.89 -20.74
CA GLY A 71 -13.91 13.82 -21.32
C GLY A 71 -14.60 12.48 -21.25
N THR A 72 -13.99 11.48 -20.60
CA THR A 72 -14.67 10.22 -20.25
C THR A 72 -15.24 10.31 -18.82
N TRP A 73 -16.30 9.57 -18.55
CA TRP A 73 -16.87 9.54 -17.21
C TRP A 73 -15.91 8.90 -16.17
N GLN A 74 -15.05 7.99 -16.61
CA GLN A 74 -14.02 7.38 -15.76
C GLN A 74 -12.98 8.42 -15.35
N HIS A 75 -12.59 9.30 -16.26
CA HIS A 75 -11.68 10.39 -15.94
C HIS A 75 -12.31 11.36 -14.93
N ASP A 76 -13.54 11.78 -15.18
CA ASP A 76 -14.27 12.67 -14.28
C ASP A 76 -14.43 12.06 -12.89
N PHE A 77 -14.64 10.73 -12.83
CA PHE A 77 -14.72 10.00 -11.57
C PHE A 77 -13.40 10.03 -10.80
N ILE A 78 -12.28 9.64 -11.44
CA ILE A 78 -10.99 9.58 -10.71
C ILE A 78 -10.54 10.97 -10.27
N MET A 79 -10.77 12.01 -11.07
CA MET A 79 -10.41 13.38 -10.70
C MET A 79 -11.19 13.86 -9.48
N LYS A 80 -12.51 13.54 -9.40
CA LYS A 80 -13.31 13.85 -8.24
C LYS A 80 -12.87 13.09 -6.99
N ASP A 81 -12.55 11.81 -7.11
CA ASP A 81 -12.05 11.00 -6.00
C ASP A 81 -10.69 11.50 -5.49
N ILE A 82 -9.80 11.90 -6.41
CA ILE A 82 -8.50 12.47 -6.03
C ILE A 82 -8.70 13.80 -5.27
N GLU A 83 -9.61 14.67 -5.73
CA GLU A 83 -9.96 15.90 -5.03
C GLU A 83 -10.47 15.64 -3.60
N GLU A 84 -11.33 14.62 -3.44
CA GLU A 84 -11.85 14.23 -2.14
C GLU A 84 -10.74 13.70 -1.21
N VAL A 85 -9.88 12.82 -1.71
CA VAL A 85 -8.75 12.28 -0.96
C VAL A 85 -7.73 13.38 -0.62
N ALA A 86 -7.48 14.31 -1.56
CA ALA A 86 -6.63 15.47 -1.28
C ALA A 86 -7.17 16.28 -0.09
N GLY A 87 -8.49 16.47 -0.02
CA GLY A 87 -9.13 17.13 1.13
C GLY A 87 -8.87 16.42 2.47
N TYR A 88 -8.90 15.09 2.50
CA TYR A 88 -8.58 14.33 3.72
C TYR A 88 -7.09 14.42 4.09
N LEU A 89 -6.20 14.34 3.11
CA LEU A 89 -4.76 14.47 3.34
C LEU A 89 -4.38 15.88 3.79
N GLN A 90 -5.06 16.90 3.27
CA GLN A 90 -4.89 18.29 3.69
C GLN A 90 -5.19 18.52 5.17
N LEU A 91 -6.12 17.77 5.77
CA LEU A 91 -6.37 17.85 7.21
C LEU A 91 -5.12 17.46 8.02
N LEU A 92 -4.35 16.46 7.54
CA LEU A 92 -3.12 16.03 8.19
C LEU A 92 -1.99 17.03 7.96
N GLU A 93 -1.89 17.59 6.75
CA GLU A 93 -0.91 18.63 6.46
C GLU A 93 -1.12 19.88 7.30
N ASN A 94 -2.36 20.33 7.46
CA ASN A 94 -2.70 21.47 8.31
C ASN A 94 -2.26 21.30 9.80
N GLU A 95 -2.08 20.07 10.24
CA GLU A 95 -1.58 19.71 11.57
C GLU A 95 -0.07 19.37 11.55
N ASN A 96 0.61 19.61 10.44
CA ASN A 96 2.03 19.26 10.22
C ASN A 96 2.33 17.77 10.47
N ILE A 97 1.43 16.89 10.07
CA ILE A 97 1.60 15.44 10.19
C ILE A 97 2.10 14.87 8.87
N PRO A 98 3.34 14.38 8.79
CA PRO A 98 3.81 13.67 7.61
C PRO A 98 3.11 12.32 7.47
N VAL A 99 2.79 11.97 6.23
CA VAL A 99 2.05 10.74 5.91
C VAL A 99 2.89 9.85 5.01
N ILE A 100 3.17 8.63 5.46
CA ILE A 100 3.67 7.56 4.62
C ILE A 100 2.49 7.14 3.73
N TRP A 101 2.50 7.60 2.48
CA TRP A 101 1.41 7.42 1.52
C TRP A 101 1.69 6.27 0.56
N ARG A 102 0.84 5.25 0.58
CA ARG A 102 1.02 4.01 -0.18
C ARG A 102 -0.19 3.70 -1.09
N PRO A 103 -0.39 4.47 -2.16
CA PRO A 103 -1.45 4.23 -3.13
C PRO A 103 -1.06 3.15 -4.14
N LEU A 104 -2.03 2.62 -4.89
CA LEU A 104 -1.85 1.75 -6.05
C LEU A 104 -0.87 0.57 -5.80
N HIS A 105 -0.89 0.02 -4.59
CA HIS A 105 -0.02 -1.08 -4.17
C HIS A 105 -0.30 -2.34 -4.98
N GLU A 106 0.68 -3.24 -5.05
CA GLU A 106 0.57 -4.56 -5.68
C GLU A 106 -0.02 -4.54 -7.10
N ALA A 107 0.23 -3.49 -7.87
CA ALA A 107 -0.37 -3.31 -9.19
C ALA A 107 -0.07 -4.46 -10.16
N ALA A 108 1.10 -5.09 -10.04
CA ALA A 108 1.53 -6.23 -10.84
C ALA A 108 0.95 -7.57 -10.34
N GLY A 109 0.26 -7.58 -9.19
CA GLY A 109 -0.22 -8.80 -8.54
C GLY A 109 -1.00 -9.71 -9.48
N ASN A 110 -0.48 -10.92 -9.66
CA ASN A 110 -0.98 -11.93 -10.60
C ASN A 110 -1.02 -11.54 -12.09
N TYR A 111 -0.56 -10.34 -12.46
CA TYR A 111 -0.55 -9.94 -13.86
C TYR A 111 0.38 -10.85 -14.69
N GLY A 112 -0.16 -11.40 -15.77
CA GLY A 112 0.61 -12.26 -16.68
C GLY A 112 0.94 -13.65 -16.15
N LEU A 113 0.41 -14.08 -15.00
CA LEU A 113 0.53 -15.45 -14.50
C LEU A 113 -0.33 -16.44 -15.29
N TYR A 114 -1.36 -15.94 -15.98
CA TYR A 114 -2.28 -16.73 -16.77
C TYR A 114 -2.08 -16.45 -18.26
N GLU A 115 -2.19 -17.49 -19.09
CA GLU A 115 -2.15 -17.33 -20.54
C GLU A 115 -3.25 -16.36 -20.99
N GLY A 116 -2.85 -15.33 -21.74
CA GLY A 116 -3.79 -14.31 -22.23
C GLY A 116 -3.63 -12.91 -21.61
N GLY A 117 -2.78 -12.75 -20.62
CA GLY A 117 -2.38 -11.44 -20.05
C GLY A 117 -3.52 -10.63 -19.42
N GLY A 118 -3.25 -9.97 -18.32
CA GLY A 118 -4.15 -8.99 -17.72
C GLY A 118 -5.37 -9.52 -16.96
N SER A 119 -5.81 -10.73 -17.18
CA SER A 119 -7.00 -11.30 -16.54
C SER A 119 -6.78 -11.74 -15.09
N GLY A 120 -5.53 -11.80 -14.62
CA GLY A 120 -5.17 -12.26 -13.29
C GLY A 120 -4.83 -11.15 -12.30
N ALA A 121 -4.75 -9.89 -12.70
CA ALA A 121 -4.45 -8.79 -11.80
C ALA A 121 -5.46 -8.72 -10.66
N TRP A 122 -4.99 -8.49 -9.41
CA TRP A 122 -5.89 -8.41 -8.26
C TRP A 122 -6.74 -7.14 -8.29
N PHE A 123 -6.10 -6.01 -8.62
CA PHE A 123 -6.71 -4.70 -8.54
C PHE A 123 -6.95 -4.10 -9.93
N TRP A 124 -7.96 -3.25 -10.06
CA TRP A 124 -8.34 -2.64 -11.33
C TRP A 124 -7.21 -1.81 -11.96
N TRP A 125 -6.37 -1.19 -11.14
CA TRP A 125 -5.21 -0.41 -11.61
C TRP A 125 -4.11 -1.26 -12.23
N GLY A 126 -4.12 -2.58 -11.99
CA GLY A 126 -3.20 -3.54 -12.61
C GLY A 126 -3.70 -4.20 -13.89
N ARG A 127 -4.99 -4.10 -14.20
CA ARG A 127 -5.65 -4.88 -15.25
C ARG A 127 -4.97 -4.81 -16.63
N TYR A 128 -4.52 -3.64 -17.02
CA TYR A 128 -4.02 -3.38 -18.38
C TYR A 128 -2.50 -3.22 -18.45
N GLY A 129 -1.79 -3.68 -17.45
CA GLY A 129 -0.33 -3.74 -17.43
C GLY A 129 0.34 -2.48 -16.88
N ALA A 130 1.66 -2.50 -16.94
CA ALA A 130 2.51 -1.53 -16.26
C ALA A 130 2.31 -0.09 -16.74
N GLU A 131 2.21 0.11 -18.05
CA GLU A 131 2.25 1.48 -18.61
C GLU A 131 1.04 2.34 -18.21
N PRO A 132 -0.22 1.87 -18.32
CA PRO A 132 -1.36 2.64 -17.80
C PRO A 132 -1.28 2.86 -16.27
N CYS A 133 -0.78 1.90 -15.51
CA CYS A 133 -0.62 2.04 -14.07
C CYS A 133 0.40 3.13 -13.71
N LYS A 134 1.55 3.17 -14.38
CA LYS A 134 2.55 4.23 -14.20
C LYS A 134 2.00 5.61 -14.55
N GLN A 135 1.18 5.70 -15.60
CA GLN A 135 0.53 6.96 -15.97
C GLN A 135 -0.47 7.41 -14.89
N LEU A 136 -1.26 6.48 -14.33
CA LEU A 136 -2.16 6.78 -13.21
C LEU A 136 -1.38 7.22 -11.96
N TRP A 137 -0.26 6.57 -11.65
CA TRP A 137 0.60 6.98 -10.54
C TRP A 137 1.08 8.42 -10.70
N ARG A 138 1.58 8.76 -11.90
CA ARG A 138 2.08 10.12 -12.19
C ARG A 138 0.97 11.15 -12.18
N LEU A 139 -0.23 10.81 -12.67
CA LEU A 139 -1.40 11.66 -12.58
C LEU A 139 -1.76 11.93 -11.11
N LEU A 140 -1.81 10.87 -10.29
CA LEU A 140 -2.11 10.99 -8.87
C LEU A 140 -1.08 11.86 -8.13
N TYR A 141 0.22 11.64 -8.41
CA TYR A 141 1.30 12.45 -7.87
C TYR A 141 1.15 13.92 -8.27
N ASP A 142 0.95 14.19 -9.56
CA ASP A 142 0.79 15.54 -10.08
C ASP A 142 -0.39 16.27 -9.44
N GLN A 143 -1.52 15.59 -9.31
CA GLN A 143 -2.70 16.16 -8.67
C GLN A 143 -2.46 16.45 -7.18
N LEU A 144 -1.99 15.49 -6.41
CA LEU A 144 -1.80 15.68 -4.96
C LEU A 144 -0.69 16.68 -4.64
N VAL A 145 0.44 16.60 -5.33
CA VAL A 145 1.62 17.43 -5.01
C VAL A 145 1.57 18.80 -5.72
N ASN A 146 1.33 18.81 -7.04
CA ASN A 146 1.48 20.05 -7.81
C ASN A 146 0.18 20.87 -7.87
N VAL A 147 -0.99 20.21 -7.94
CA VAL A 147 -2.28 20.91 -8.03
C VAL A 147 -2.84 21.23 -6.65
N HIS A 148 -2.89 20.25 -5.74
CA HIS A 148 -3.39 20.45 -4.38
C HIS A 148 -2.32 20.99 -3.41
N GLY A 149 -1.04 20.91 -3.78
CA GLY A 149 0.07 21.49 -3.02
C GLY A 149 0.47 20.71 -1.78
N LEU A 150 0.10 19.43 -1.68
CA LEU A 150 0.44 18.59 -0.54
C LEU A 150 1.94 18.28 -0.50
N ASP A 151 2.63 18.74 0.53
CA ASP A 151 4.07 18.54 0.73
C ASP A 151 4.44 17.63 1.92
N ASN A 152 3.43 17.13 2.62
CA ASN A 152 3.56 16.22 3.77
C ASN A 152 3.58 14.73 3.39
N LEU A 153 3.51 14.37 2.12
CA LEU A 153 3.40 12.99 1.65
C LEU A 153 4.77 12.34 1.39
N ILE A 154 5.02 11.19 1.99
CA ILE A 154 6.17 10.32 1.72
C ILE A 154 5.68 9.17 0.85
N TRP A 155 6.01 9.18 -0.43
CA TRP A 155 5.47 8.28 -1.44
C TRP A 155 6.11 6.90 -1.40
N VAL A 156 5.31 5.87 -1.14
CA VAL A 156 5.75 4.46 -1.10
C VAL A 156 5.18 3.69 -2.27
N TRP A 157 6.04 3.33 -3.21
CA TRP A 157 5.67 2.40 -4.27
C TRP A 157 5.86 0.96 -3.79
N THR A 158 4.83 0.13 -3.88
CA THR A 158 4.83 -1.24 -3.37
C THR A 158 4.69 -2.26 -4.49
N VAL A 159 5.57 -3.23 -4.49
CA VAL A 159 5.52 -4.41 -5.35
C VAL A 159 5.16 -5.64 -4.53
N ASP A 160 4.34 -6.52 -5.11
CA ASP A 160 4.10 -7.84 -4.56
C ASP A 160 5.21 -8.82 -4.95
N VAL A 161 5.40 -9.83 -4.13
CA VAL A 161 6.31 -10.94 -4.41
C VAL A 161 5.54 -12.23 -4.46
N VAL A 162 5.51 -12.84 -5.64
CA VAL A 162 5.01 -14.21 -5.79
C VAL A 162 6.20 -15.17 -5.65
N PRO A 163 6.29 -15.93 -4.55
CA PRO A 163 7.50 -16.71 -4.23
C PRO A 163 7.82 -17.81 -5.23
N THR A 164 6.82 -18.27 -5.95
CA THR A 164 6.90 -19.48 -6.79
C THR A 164 7.32 -19.22 -8.23
N ILE A 165 7.39 -17.96 -8.67
CA ILE A 165 7.66 -17.62 -10.06
C ILE A 165 8.84 -16.63 -10.12
N PRO A 166 10.06 -17.13 -10.37
CA PRO A 166 11.27 -16.30 -10.47
C PRO A 166 11.17 -15.13 -11.45
N TYR A 167 10.42 -15.32 -12.53
CA TYR A 167 10.25 -14.31 -13.58
C TYR A 167 9.21 -13.22 -13.25
N ALA A 168 8.29 -13.49 -12.33
CA ALA A 168 7.27 -12.50 -11.94
C ALA A 168 7.91 -11.31 -11.22
N GLN A 169 8.94 -11.54 -10.40
CA GLN A 169 9.61 -10.47 -9.66
C GLN A 169 10.33 -9.47 -10.56
N GLU A 170 11.06 -9.95 -11.57
CA GLU A 170 11.73 -9.08 -12.53
C GLU A 170 10.73 -8.25 -13.34
N ARG A 171 9.60 -8.86 -13.74
CA ARG A 171 8.53 -8.13 -14.43
C ARG A 171 7.80 -7.15 -13.56
N ASN A 172 7.68 -7.40 -12.24
CA ASN A 172 7.01 -6.48 -11.32
C ASN A 172 7.78 -5.17 -11.16
N LEU A 173 9.09 -5.17 -11.34
CA LEU A 173 9.92 -3.96 -11.33
C LEU A 173 9.67 -3.05 -12.54
N ASP A 174 9.15 -3.56 -13.66
CA ASP A 174 8.76 -2.76 -14.82
C ASP A 174 7.61 -1.78 -14.53
N TRP A 175 6.92 -1.98 -13.41
CA TRP A 175 5.82 -1.14 -12.96
C TRP A 175 6.26 0.10 -12.17
N TYR A 176 7.57 0.24 -11.94
CA TYR A 176 8.15 1.36 -11.21
C TYR A 176 7.91 2.69 -11.97
N PRO A 177 7.26 3.70 -11.34
CA PRO A 177 6.86 4.91 -12.04
C PRO A 177 8.00 5.89 -12.31
N GLY A 178 9.14 5.75 -11.63
CA GLY A 178 10.33 6.59 -11.75
C GLY A 178 10.80 7.17 -10.41
N ASP A 179 12.10 7.47 -10.32
CA ASP A 179 12.76 7.94 -9.09
C ASP A 179 12.16 9.26 -8.56
N GLU A 180 11.65 10.09 -9.46
CA GLU A 180 11.08 11.41 -9.15
C GLU A 180 9.69 11.36 -8.51
N TYR A 181 9.02 10.21 -8.56
CA TYR A 181 7.66 10.01 -8.06
C TYR A 181 7.58 9.13 -6.81
N VAL A 182 8.71 8.68 -6.28
CA VAL A 182 8.77 7.68 -5.21
C VAL A 182 9.87 8.03 -4.24
N ASP A 183 9.56 8.01 -2.95
CA ASP A 183 10.55 8.21 -1.88
C ASP A 183 11.07 6.89 -1.34
N ILE A 184 10.21 5.90 -1.17
CA ILE A 184 10.51 4.61 -0.55
C ILE A 184 9.95 3.48 -1.41
N LEU A 185 10.70 2.38 -1.53
CA LEU A 185 10.24 1.17 -2.20
C LEU A 185 9.77 0.16 -1.16
N GLY A 186 8.56 -0.33 -1.33
CA GLY A 186 7.96 -1.36 -0.51
C GLY A 186 7.86 -2.70 -1.23
N VAL A 187 7.83 -3.76 -0.45
CA VAL A 187 7.49 -5.11 -0.94
C VAL A 187 6.54 -5.80 0.02
N ASP A 188 5.52 -6.46 -0.53
CA ASP A 188 4.57 -7.25 0.23
C ASP A 188 4.96 -8.73 0.14
N ILE A 189 5.20 -9.36 1.30
CA ILE A 189 5.79 -10.70 1.39
C ILE A 189 4.90 -11.61 2.25
N TYR A 190 4.25 -12.56 1.60
CA TYR A 190 3.37 -13.54 2.26
C TYR A 190 3.94 -14.96 2.30
N GLU A 191 5.28 -15.09 2.27
CA GLU A 191 5.94 -16.36 2.51
C GLU A 191 5.74 -16.85 3.95
N THR A 192 5.55 -18.16 4.11
CA THR A 192 5.24 -18.78 5.42
C THR A 192 6.48 -19.10 6.25
N ASN A 193 7.55 -18.33 6.12
CA ASN A 193 8.80 -18.49 6.87
C ASN A 193 9.34 -17.12 7.33
N THR A 194 10.22 -17.17 8.31
CA THR A 194 10.88 -15.99 8.91
C THR A 194 12.31 -15.78 8.39
N ASP A 195 12.67 -16.35 7.25
CA ASP A 195 14.02 -16.24 6.69
C ASP A 195 14.33 -14.82 6.25
N ALA A 196 15.62 -14.54 6.09
CA ALA A 196 16.07 -13.29 5.47
C ALA A 196 15.50 -13.19 4.04
N LYS A 197 14.94 -12.04 3.69
CA LYS A 197 14.33 -11.78 2.38
C LYS A 197 15.32 -11.09 1.45
N THR A 198 16.53 -11.66 1.36
CA THR A 198 17.68 -11.04 0.68
C THR A 198 17.42 -10.80 -0.81
N ARG A 199 16.75 -11.74 -1.48
CA ARG A 199 16.45 -11.58 -2.91
C ARG A 199 15.52 -10.39 -3.15
N GLN A 200 14.47 -10.27 -2.34
CA GLN A 200 13.50 -9.18 -2.43
C GLN A 200 14.16 -7.84 -2.10
N TYR A 201 14.95 -7.82 -1.02
CA TYR A 201 15.72 -6.66 -0.61
C TYR A 201 16.64 -6.16 -1.71
N GLN A 202 17.47 -7.07 -2.25
CA GLN A 202 18.45 -6.74 -3.27
C GLN A 202 17.81 -6.24 -4.57
N ALA A 203 16.68 -6.85 -4.98
CA ALA A 203 15.96 -6.43 -6.18
C ALA A 203 15.50 -4.97 -6.10
N LEU A 204 14.99 -4.52 -4.94
CA LEU A 204 14.57 -3.13 -4.73
C LEU A 204 15.78 -2.19 -4.63
N VAL A 205 16.84 -2.61 -3.94
CA VAL A 205 18.08 -1.83 -3.85
C VAL A 205 18.70 -1.62 -5.23
N ASP A 206 18.76 -2.66 -6.05
CA ASP A 206 19.35 -2.60 -7.39
C ASP A 206 18.53 -1.69 -8.33
N LEU A 207 17.20 -1.71 -8.22
CA LEU A 207 16.31 -0.88 -9.04
C LEU A 207 16.67 0.61 -8.94
N THR A 208 16.99 1.10 -7.75
CA THR A 208 17.33 2.50 -7.50
C THR A 208 18.82 2.73 -7.24
N LYS A 209 19.65 1.70 -7.42
CA LYS A 209 21.11 1.75 -7.16
C LYS A 209 21.41 2.19 -5.71
N GLY A 210 20.61 1.74 -4.77
CA GLY A 210 20.74 2.05 -3.35
C GLY A 210 20.42 3.50 -2.96
N LYS A 211 19.74 4.27 -3.81
CA LYS A 211 19.42 5.67 -3.54
C LYS A 211 18.16 5.89 -2.70
N LYS A 212 17.30 4.90 -2.63
CA LYS A 212 16.02 4.96 -1.91
C LYS A 212 16.00 3.99 -0.74
N LEU A 213 15.26 4.33 0.28
CA LEU A 213 14.94 3.40 1.37
C LEU A 213 14.08 2.25 0.83
N VAL A 214 14.21 1.10 1.47
CA VAL A 214 13.40 -0.09 1.14
C VAL A 214 12.73 -0.62 2.40
N THR A 215 11.52 -1.16 2.25
CA THR A 215 10.70 -1.62 3.36
C THR A 215 9.95 -2.90 3.05
N VAL A 216 9.59 -3.66 4.08
CA VAL A 216 8.56 -4.69 4.04
C VAL A 216 7.23 -4.01 4.31
N SER A 217 6.56 -3.55 3.24
CA SER A 217 5.33 -2.76 3.35
C SER A 217 4.14 -3.58 3.82
N GLU A 218 4.14 -4.89 3.54
CA GLU A 218 3.25 -5.87 4.15
C GLU A 218 3.95 -7.21 4.35
N CYS A 219 3.57 -7.92 5.39
CA CYS A 219 3.96 -9.32 5.53
C CYS A 219 2.93 -10.14 6.30
N GLY A 220 2.92 -11.45 6.01
CA GLY A 220 2.25 -12.41 6.86
C GLY A 220 3.15 -12.77 8.04
N ASN A 221 4.27 -13.45 7.80
CA ASN A 221 5.28 -13.69 8.81
C ASN A 221 6.33 -12.56 8.82
N ILE A 222 6.64 -12.05 10.01
CA ILE A 222 7.70 -11.04 10.15
C ILE A 222 9.05 -11.69 9.81
N PRO A 223 9.82 -11.16 8.84
CA PRO A 223 11.17 -11.63 8.58
C PRO A 223 12.07 -11.43 9.81
N ASP A 224 12.84 -12.45 10.21
CA ASP A 224 13.67 -12.41 11.43
C ASP A 224 14.69 -11.27 11.34
N PRO A 225 14.67 -10.30 12.26
CA PRO A 225 15.55 -9.14 12.21
C PRO A 225 17.04 -9.50 12.26
N ALA A 226 17.42 -10.52 13.05
CA ALA A 226 18.80 -10.94 13.16
C ALA A 226 19.31 -11.58 11.88
N LYS A 227 18.50 -12.47 11.26
CA LYS A 227 18.82 -13.07 9.95
C LYS A 227 18.96 -12.02 8.85
N ASN A 228 18.08 -11.00 8.84
CA ASN A 228 18.17 -9.93 7.87
C ASN A 228 19.42 -9.08 8.05
N MET A 229 19.76 -8.72 9.28
CA MET A 229 20.99 -7.96 9.56
C MET A 229 22.25 -8.76 9.22
N GLU A 230 22.29 -10.06 9.53
CA GLU A 230 23.39 -10.96 9.13
C GLU A 230 23.54 -11.02 7.61
N ALA A 231 22.44 -11.02 6.89
CA ALA A 231 22.42 -10.99 5.41
C ALA A 231 22.68 -9.60 4.80
N GLY A 232 22.78 -8.55 5.62
CA GLY A 232 22.98 -7.17 5.17
C GLY A 232 21.71 -6.45 4.73
N ASN A 233 20.54 -7.03 4.97
CA ASN A 233 19.26 -6.45 4.60
C ASN A 233 18.81 -5.43 5.67
N LYS A 234 18.78 -4.16 5.29
CA LYS A 234 18.40 -3.04 6.18
C LYS A 234 17.00 -2.53 5.80
N TRP A 235 15.99 -3.30 6.18
CA TRP A 235 14.60 -2.88 5.99
C TRP A 235 14.28 -1.69 6.90
N SER A 236 13.61 -0.65 6.36
CA SER A 236 13.26 0.55 7.13
C SER A 236 12.16 0.28 8.16
N TRP A 237 11.17 -0.52 7.80
CA TRP A 237 10.15 -1.05 8.70
C TRP A 237 9.57 -2.36 8.16
N PHE A 238 8.74 -3.00 8.96
CA PHE A 238 7.83 -4.05 8.51
C PHE A 238 6.42 -3.75 9.02
N MET A 239 5.40 -4.21 8.28
CA MET A 239 4.01 -4.12 8.69
C MET A 239 3.35 -5.47 8.50
N VAL A 240 2.78 -6.01 9.57
CA VAL A 240 1.95 -7.22 9.50
C VAL A 240 0.57 -6.80 9.05
N TRP A 241 0.10 -7.32 7.90
CA TRP A 241 -1.18 -6.94 7.32
C TRP A 241 -2.34 -7.21 8.27
N CYS A 242 -2.53 -8.46 8.62
CA CYS A 242 -3.48 -8.85 9.64
C CYS A 242 -3.10 -10.23 10.19
N ASN A 243 -3.47 -10.51 11.43
CA ASN A 243 -3.47 -11.86 11.96
C ASN A 243 -4.89 -12.40 11.89
N SER A 244 -5.02 -13.68 11.55
CA SER A 244 -6.27 -14.40 11.65
C SER A 244 -6.17 -15.51 12.70
N ASP A 245 -7.27 -15.76 13.39
CA ASP A 245 -7.42 -16.96 14.23
C ASP A 245 -7.54 -18.22 13.37
N SER A 246 -7.64 -19.39 14.02
CA SER A 246 -7.83 -20.69 13.35
C SER A 246 -9.12 -20.79 12.53
N ASN A 247 -10.06 -19.88 12.72
CA ASN A 247 -11.35 -19.82 12.03
C ASN A 247 -11.35 -18.77 10.89
N GLY A 248 -10.23 -18.05 10.70
CA GLY A 248 -10.10 -17.00 9.69
C GLY A 248 -10.63 -15.63 10.13
N ASN A 249 -10.99 -15.44 11.41
CA ASN A 249 -11.38 -14.12 11.91
C ASN A 249 -10.16 -13.24 12.09
N ILE A 250 -10.27 -11.97 11.71
CA ILE A 250 -9.20 -10.98 11.92
C ILE A 250 -9.03 -10.74 13.42
N VAL A 251 -7.79 -10.85 13.89
CA VAL A 251 -7.40 -10.61 15.28
C VAL A 251 -6.53 -9.35 15.32
N LEU A 252 -7.05 -8.31 15.96
CA LEU A 252 -6.41 -6.99 16.01
C LEU A 252 -5.41 -6.82 17.15
N THR A 253 -5.35 -7.78 18.11
CA THR A 253 -4.49 -7.63 19.29
C THR A 253 -3.46 -8.75 19.41
N PRO A 254 -2.19 -8.44 19.73
CA PRO A 254 -1.12 -9.43 19.93
C PRO A 254 -1.34 -10.38 21.11
N SER A 255 -2.36 -10.15 21.93
CA SER A 255 -2.62 -10.95 23.14
C SER A 255 -3.28 -12.29 22.88
N ASP A 256 -3.74 -12.56 21.65
CA ASP A 256 -4.36 -13.84 21.32
C ASP A 256 -3.30 -14.91 21.04
N ALA A 257 -3.30 -15.97 21.86
CA ALA A 257 -2.36 -17.09 21.75
C ALA A 257 -2.48 -17.89 20.44
N ASN A 258 -3.49 -17.56 19.62
CA ASN A 258 -3.83 -18.26 18.37
C ASN A 258 -3.34 -17.56 17.10
N PHE A 259 -2.36 -16.66 17.21
CA PHE A 259 -1.74 -16.06 16.03
C PHE A 259 -1.14 -17.14 15.12
N LYS A 260 -1.76 -17.34 13.99
CA LYS A 260 -1.35 -18.38 13.03
C LYS A 260 0.01 -18.08 12.39
N LEU A 261 0.32 -16.81 12.15
CA LEU A 261 1.52 -16.38 11.41
C LEU A 261 2.65 -15.95 12.35
N ASN A 262 2.36 -15.14 13.36
CA ASN A 262 3.35 -14.62 14.31
C ASN A 262 2.86 -14.86 15.74
N THR A 263 3.43 -15.82 16.45
CA THR A 263 3.06 -16.09 17.85
C THR A 263 3.44 -14.93 18.76
N SER A 264 2.79 -14.83 19.94
CA SER A 264 3.14 -13.84 20.96
C SER A 264 4.62 -13.86 21.34
N ASP A 265 5.20 -15.07 21.44
CA ASP A 265 6.62 -15.22 21.77
C ASP A 265 7.53 -14.76 20.63
N TYR A 266 7.09 -14.98 19.38
CA TYR A 266 7.84 -14.46 18.22
C TYR A 266 7.76 -12.93 18.14
N TRP A 267 6.59 -12.34 18.40
CA TRP A 267 6.45 -10.88 18.51
C TRP A 267 7.38 -10.31 19.58
N LYS A 268 7.39 -10.89 20.80
CA LYS A 268 8.31 -10.47 21.87
C LYS A 268 9.77 -10.56 21.44
N LYS A 269 10.15 -11.65 20.76
CA LYS A 269 11.49 -11.81 20.20
C LYS A 269 11.83 -10.70 19.22
N VAL A 270 10.91 -10.37 18.34
CA VAL A 270 11.13 -9.33 17.30
C VAL A 270 11.27 -7.95 17.92
N ILE A 271 10.33 -7.51 18.76
CA ILE A 271 10.34 -6.17 19.35
C ILE A 271 11.48 -5.97 20.37
N SER A 272 11.99 -7.04 20.98
CA SER A 272 13.18 -6.97 21.86
C SER A 272 14.50 -7.19 21.14
N SER A 273 14.48 -7.35 19.83
CA SER A 273 15.71 -7.49 19.05
C SER A 273 16.50 -6.17 19.03
N PRO A 274 17.83 -6.18 19.22
CA PRO A 274 18.65 -4.98 19.13
C PRO A 274 18.71 -4.38 17.71
N TYR A 275 18.12 -5.04 16.74
CA TYR A 275 18.03 -4.62 15.35
C TYR A 275 16.65 -4.02 14.98
N VAL A 276 15.75 -3.91 15.95
CA VAL A 276 14.41 -3.31 15.79
C VAL A 276 14.37 -2.04 16.64
N MET A 277 14.06 -0.95 16.00
CA MET A 277 13.79 0.33 16.67
C MET A 277 12.30 0.39 16.98
N ASN A 278 11.96 0.45 18.25
CA ASN A 278 10.59 0.68 18.69
C ASN A 278 10.32 2.19 18.78
N ARG A 279 9.05 2.56 18.94
CA ARG A 279 8.65 3.97 19.03
C ARG A 279 9.42 4.72 20.14
N GLU A 280 9.66 4.06 21.26
CA GLU A 280 10.38 4.62 22.42
C GLU A 280 11.87 4.86 22.12
N ASP A 281 12.43 4.18 21.13
CA ASP A 281 13.82 4.31 20.70
C ASP A 281 14.01 5.33 19.57
N MET A 282 12.92 5.82 19.00
CA MET A 282 12.96 6.78 17.89
C MET A 282 13.44 8.15 18.38
N PRO A 283 14.19 8.89 17.54
CA PRO A 283 14.45 10.30 17.84
C PRO A 283 13.13 11.08 17.93
N ASP A 284 13.17 12.19 18.65
CA ASP A 284 12.04 13.12 18.68
C ASP A 284 11.78 13.63 17.24
N LEU A 285 10.58 13.39 16.74
CA LEU A 285 10.15 13.79 15.40
C LEU A 285 9.38 15.12 15.41
N SER A 286 9.11 15.70 16.59
CA SER A 286 8.51 17.04 16.69
C SER A 286 9.55 18.11 16.34
N PHE A 287 9.34 18.83 15.25
CA PHE A 287 10.16 19.94 14.79
C PHE A 287 9.49 21.28 15.02
#